data_dc420f1a92d72bf29ae676e31a40327f
#
_entry.id   dc420f1a92d72bf29ae676e31a40327f
#
_cell.length_a   1.000
_cell.length_b   1.000
_cell.length_c   1.000
_cell.angle_alpha   90.00
_cell.angle_beta   90.00
_cell.angle_gamma   90.00
#
_symmetry.space_group_name_H-M   'P 1'
#
loop_
_entity.id
_entity.type
_entity.pdbx_description
1 polymer ?
#
loop_
_entity_poly.entity_id
_entity_poly.type
_entity_poly.pdbx_seq_one_letter_code
_entity_poly.pdbx_strand_id
1 'polypeptide(L)'
;MGCGQAPLLRVEDAFLRSVRPGRAGDPPLGLILDRSGCHFDASQLSVNEKILRHDALDDPNLMHRSAQAITRMRDSHISKYNAFETTKPPPKPGYVLVIDQAFGDAAIRASGAGKADFRDMLAAARRDHSGTDIVIKSHTETIAGYLRGYFSAADQISTIRLLNAPISPWHLFDGAVAVYTVSSHMGFEAILAGHTPHVFGQPFMPDEA
;
A
#
# COMPACT_ATOMS: atom_id res chain seq x y z
N MET A 1 38.55 -18.45 17.05
CA MET A 1 37.27 -18.31 17.75
C MET A 1 36.39 -17.48 16.85
N GLY A 2 35.42 -18.08 16.15
CA GLY A 2 34.50 -17.36 15.30
C GLY A 2 33.53 -16.57 16.16
N CYS A 3 33.52 -15.26 16.00
CA CYS A 3 32.50 -14.42 16.58
C CYS A 3 31.17 -14.76 15.89
N GLY A 4 30.37 -15.60 16.51
CA GLY A 4 29.03 -15.92 16.00
C GLY A 4 28.22 -14.61 15.95
N GLN A 5 27.74 -14.23 14.77
CA GLN A 5 26.83 -13.11 14.68
C GLN A 5 25.57 -13.44 15.49
N ALA A 6 25.18 -12.53 16.35
CA ALA A 6 23.92 -12.66 17.09
C ALA A 6 22.75 -12.73 16.10
N PRO A 7 21.76 -13.61 16.34
CA PRO A 7 20.61 -13.72 15.48
C PRO A 7 19.85 -12.37 15.45
N LEU A 8 19.66 -11.83 14.25
CA LEU A 8 18.89 -10.59 14.06
C LEU A 8 17.40 -10.91 14.06
N LEU A 9 16.62 -10.18 14.83
CA LEU A 9 15.17 -10.16 14.78
C LEU A 9 14.72 -8.79 14.26
N ARG A 10 14.01 -8.78 13.16
CA ARG A 10 13.38 -7.59 12.61
C ARG A 10 11.98 -7.44 13.17
N VAL A 11 11.61 -6.23 13.51
CA VAL A 11 10.31 -5.89 14.09
C VAL A 11 9.70 -4.76 13.28
N GLU A 12 8.55 -5.02 12.69
CA GLU A 12 7.82 -4.06 11.86
C GLU A 12 6.36 -3.95 12.27
N ASP A 13 5.71 -2.88 11.85
CA ASP A 13 4.27 -2.70 12.02
C ASP A 13 3.50 -3.81 11.28
N ALA A 14 2.47 -4.36 11.91
CA ALA A 14 1.56 -5.30 11.28
C ALA A 14 0.73 -4.63 10.17
N PHE A 15 0.09 -5.44 9.32
CA PHE A 15 -0.76 -4.98 8.21
C PHE A 15 -1.90 -4.07 8.69
N LEU A 16 -2.46 -4.33 9.85
CA LEU A 16 -3.40 -3.43 10.55
C LEU A 16 -2.63 -2.77 11.69
N ARG A 17 -2.40 -1.47 11.59
CA ARG A 17 -1.50 -0.81 12.53
C ARG A 17 -2.23 -0.04 13.63
N SER A 18 -3.03 0.95 13.28
CA SER A 18 -3.62 1.88 14.27
C SER A 18 -4.67 2.79 13.64
N VAL A 19 -5.22 3.69 14.43
CA VAL A 19 -6.09 4.75 13.90
C VAL A 19 -5.25 5.75 13.11
N ARG A 20 -4.20 6.31 13.71
CA ARG A 20 -3.31 7.30 13.09
C ARG A 20 -1.88 6.76 12.96
N PRO A 21 -1.06 7.32 12.06
CA PRO A 21 0.36 6.96 11.97
C PRO A 21 1.11 7.12 13.29
N GLY A 22 2.20 6.36 13.47
CA GLY A 22 3.02 6.40 14.68
C GLY A 22 3.56 7.80 15.04
N ARG A 23 3.78 8.66 14.04
CA ARG A 23 4.16 10.06 14.26
C ARG A 23 3.07 10.87 14.98
N ALA A 24 1.83 10.45 14.93
CA ALA A 24 0.73 11.04 15.69
C ALA A 24 0.62 10.47 17.13
N GLY A 25 1.51 9.55 17.51
CA GLY A 25 1.57 8.98 18.85
C GLY A 25 0.76 7.70 19.05
N ASP A 26 0.05 7.20 18.04
CA ASP A 26 -0.74 5.98 18.19
C ASP A 26 0.18 4.74 18.24
N PRO A 27 0.04 3.87 19.26
CA PRO A 27 0.79 2.63 19.32
C PRO A 27 0.33 1.63 18.24
N PRO A 28 1.18 0.71 17.80
CA PRO A 28 0.77 -0.35 16.89
C PRO A 28 -0.14 -1.35 17.60
N LEU A 29 -1.16 -1.84 16.89
CA LEU A 29 -2.05 -2.91 17.36
C LEU A 29 -1.39 -4.29 17.29
N GLY A 30 -0.43 -4.46 16.38
CA GLY A 30 0.31 -5.69 16.17
C GLY A 30 1.66 -5.43 15.54
N LEU A 31 2.53 -6.44 15.62
CA LEU A 31 3.88 -6.42 15.10
C LEU A 31 4.13 -7.66 14.24
N ILE A 32 4.89 -7.48 13.16
CA ILE A 32 5.50 -8.58 12.40
C ILE A 32 6.90 -8.80 12.96
N LEU A 33 7.19 -10.03 13.36
CA LEU A 33 8.50 -10.47 13.84
C LEU A 33 9.11 -11.40 12.82
N ASP A 34 10.24 -11.04 12.22
CA ASP A 34 10.88 -11.81 11.16
C ASP A 34 12.38 -11.96 11.41
N ARG A 35 12.88 -13.19 11.28
CA ARG A 35 14.31 -13.52 11.39
C ARG A 35 14.98 -13.68 10.02
N SER A 36 14.21 -13.70 8.95
CA SER A 36 14.69 -13.95 7.60
C SER A 36 14.91 -12.67 6.81
N GLY A 37 13.91 -11.79 6.79
CA GLY A 37 13.91 -10.57 6.00
C GLY A 37 12.94 -9.53 6.55
N CYS A 38 12.69 -8.51 5.77
CA CYS A 38 11.64 -7.53 6.04
C CYS A 38 10.72 -7.52 4.81
N HIS A 39 9.42 -7.56 5.02
CA HIS A 39 8.44 -7.69 3.92
C HIS A 39 8.47 -6.56 2.88
N PHE A 40 9.14 -5.47 3.15
CA PHE A 40 9.35 -4.37 2.22
C PHE A 40 10.78 -4.30 1.65
N ASP A 41 11.68 -5.21 2.04
CA ASP A 41 13.09 -5.24 1.61
C ASP A 41 13.29 -6.34 0.56
N ALA A 42 13.37 -5.93 -0.70
CA ALA A 42 13.56 -6.82 -1.84
C ALA A 42 14.91 -7.57 -1.85
N SER A 43 15.86 -7.20 -0.99
CA SER A 43 17.18 -7.84 -0.92
C SER A 43 17.18 -9.19 -0.21
N GLN A 44 16.16 -9.50 0.59
CA GLN A 44 16.05 -10.72 1.38
C GLN A 44 14.60 -11.19 1.48
N LEU A 45 14.37 -12.49 1.29
CA LEU A 45 13.04 -13.07 1.45
C LEU A 45 12.57 -13.04 2.91
N SER A 46 11.48 -12.37 3.16
CA SER A 46 10.74 -12.40 4.41
C SER A 46 10.04 -13.75 4.65
N VAL A 47 9.59 -13.98 5.87
CA VAL A 47 8.75 -15.16 6.18
C VAL A 47 7.46 -15.13 5.36
N ASN A 48 6.84 -13.97 5.17
CA ASN A 48 5.62 -13.83 4.37
C ASN A 48 5.85 -14.28 2.92
N GLU A 49 6.93 -13.83 2.29
CA GLU A 49 7.27 -14.24 0.91
C GLU A 49 7.60 -15.72 0.80
N LYS A 50 8.23 -16.30 1.82
CA LYS A 50 8.49 -17.76 1.88
C LYS A 50 7.19 -18.55 1.95
N ILE A 51 6.22 -18.09 2.76
CA ILE A 51 4.89 -18.71 2.83
C ILE A 51 4.22 -18.64 1.46
N LEU A 52 4.16 -17.46 0.84
CA LEU A 52 3.55 -17.28 -0.49
C LEU A 52 4.18 -18.16 -1.58
N ARG A 53 5.49 -18.45 -1.49
CA ARG A 53 6.21 -19.28 -2.49
C ARG A 53 6.12 -20.78 -2.26
N HIS A 54 5.95 -21.22 -1.02
CA HIS A 54 6.14 -22.62 -0.64
C HIS A 54 4.89 -23.29 -0.06
N ASP A 55 3.91 -22.50 0.36
CA ASP A 55 2.64 -23.02 0.84
C ASP A 55 1.64 -23.05 -0.31
N ALA A 56 0.94 -24.18 -0.46
CA ALA A 56 -0.11 -24.31 -1.48
C ALA A 56 -1.31 -23.40 -1.22
N LEU A 57 -1.47 -22.91 0.02
CA LEU A 57 -2.56 -22.02 0.47
C LEU A 57 -3.96 -22.56 0.07
N ASP A 58 -4.12 -23.89 0.02
CA ASP A 58 -5.32 -24.59 -0.46
C ASP A 58 -6.17 -25.21 0.65
N ASP A 59 -5.83 -24.99 1.93
CA ASP A 59 -6.65 -25.40 3.07
C ASP A 59 -8.03 -24.68 3.02
N PRO A 60 -9.14 -25.42 2.82
CA PRO A 60 -10.47 -24.83 2.68
C PRO A 60 -10.89 -23.99 3.90
N ASN A 61 -10.47 -24.37 5.11
CA ASN A 61 -10.80 -23.63 6.33
C ASN A 61 -10.04 -22.31 6.38
N LEU A 62 -8.77 -22.33 5.99
CA LEU A 62 -7.95 -21.12 5.90
C LEU A 62 -8.50 -20.18 4.83
N MET A 63 -8.85 -20.69 3.65
CA MET A 63 -9.44 -19.91 2.56
C MET A 63 -10.79 -19.30 2.96
N HIS A 64 -11.65 -20.07 3.60
CA HIS A 64 -12.93 -19.55 4.10
C HIS A 64 -12.74 -18.46 5.15
N ARG A 65 -11.84 -18.68 6.12
CA ARG A 65 -11.52 -17.72 7.15
C ARG A 65 -10.93 -16.42 6.57
N SER A 66 -10.06 -16.55 5.56
CA SER A 66 -9.46 -15.40 4.86
C SER A 66 -10.53 -14.58 4.13
N ALA A 67 -11.44 -15.24 3.39
CA ALA A 67 -12.54 -14.56 2.72
C ALA A 67 -13.45 -13.81 3.70
N GLN A 68 -13.77 -14.42 4.84
CA GLN A 68 -14.55 -13.76 5.89
C GLN A 68 -13.79 -12.53 6.48
N ALA A 69 -12.48 -12.64 6.67
CA ALA A 69 -11.66 -11.53 7.18
C ALA A 69 -11.65 -10.36 6.18
N ILE A 70 -11.46 -10.63 4.89
CA ILE A 70 -11.50 -9.62 3.81
C ILE A 70 -12.86 -8.92 3.80
N THR A 71 -13.96 -9.68 3.82
CA THR A 71 -15.32 -9.12 3.87
C THR A 71 -15.49 -8.19 5.08
N ARG A 72 -15.07 -8.63 6.27
CA ARG A 72 -15.11 -7.79 7.47
C ARG A 72 -14.29 -6.50 7.35
N MET A 73 -13.09 -6.59 6.80
CA MET A 73 -12.25 -5.41 6.60
C MET A 73 -12.92 -4.40 5.67
N ARG A 74 -13.52 -4.86 4.58
CA ARG A 74 -14.25 -4.01 3.62
C ARG A 74 -15.49 -3.37 4.27
N ASP A 75 -16.36 -4.17 4.86
CA ASP A 75 -17.63 -3.72 5.43
C ASP A 75 -17.45 -2.76 6.62
N SER A 76 -16.36 -2.95 7.38
CA SER A 76 -16.01 -2.11 8.52
C SER A 76 -15.00 -1.02 8.18
N HIS A 77 -14.61 -0.89 6.92
CA HIS A 77 -13.58 0.05 6.44
C HIS A 77 -12.24 -0.06 7.19
N ILE A 78 -11.83 -1.26 7.61
CA ILE A 78 -10.58 -1.46 8.35
C ILE A 78 -9.40 -1.49 7.37
N SER A 79 -8.41 -0.64 7.59
CA SER A 79 -7.17 -0.46 6.82
C SER A 79 -5.96 -0.37 7.75
N LYS A 80 -4.77 -0.24 7.18
CA LYS A 80 -3.53 -0.03 7.94
C LYS A 80 -3.65 1.16 8.89
N TYR A 81 -4.21 2.28 8.41
CA TYR A 81 -4.54 3.47 9.20
C TYR A 81 -6.01 3.81 9.03
N ASN A 82 -6.68 4.17 10.13
CA ASN A 82 -8.13 4.24 10.20
C ASN A 82 -8.66 5.66 10.55
N ALA A 83 -7.80 6.69 10.48
CA ALA A 83 -8.19 8.08 10.67
C ALA A 83 -8.79 8.67 9.37
N PHE A 84 -9.90 8.10 8.91
CA PHE A 84 -10.66 8.61 7.76
C PHE A 84 -12.14 8.77 8.12
N GLU A 85 -12.82 9.57 7.32
CA GLU A 85 -14.24 9.85 7.47
C GLU A 85 -15.03 8.94 6.51
N THR A 86 -15.68 7.91 7.03
CA THR A 86 -16.48 6.96 6.21
C THR A 86 -17.67 7.61 5.52
N THR A 87 -18.17 8.74 6.06
CA THR A 87 -19.27 9.52 5.48
C THR A 87 -18.84 10.45 4.36
N LYS A 88 -17.52 10.66 4.18
CA LYS A 88 -17.00 11.54 3.14
C LYS A 88 -17.12 10.88 1.78
N PRO A 89 -17.82 11.50 0.82
CA PRO A 89 -18.03 10.90 -0.48
C PRO A 89 -16.69 10.73 -1.23
N PRO A 90 -16.46 9.58 -1.86
CA PRO A 90 -15.31 9.40 -2.75
C PRO A 90 -15.47 10.27 -4.01
N PRO A 91 -14.43 10.39 -4.84
CA PRO A 91 -14.55 10.94 -6.18
C PRO A 91 -15.57 10.15 -7.01
N LYS A 92 -16.15 10.83 -8.04
CA LYS A 92 -17.07 10.16 -8.97
C LYS A 92 -16.37 8.92 -9.57
N PRO A 93 -16.99 7.73 -9.54
CA PRO A 93 -16.40 6.51 -10.07
C PRO A 93 -15.98 6.60 -11.55
N GLY A 94 -15.02 5.75 -11.94
CA GLY A 94 -14.48 5.69 -13.30
C GLY A 94 -13.10 6.34 -13.44
N TYR A 95 -12.37 6.53 -12.34
CA TYR A 95 -11.01 7.09 -12.34
C TYR A 95 -9.93 6.01 -12.18
N VAL A 96 -8.72 6.36 -12.58
CA VAL A 96 -7.50 5.62 -12.24
C VAL A 96 -6.99 6.10 -10.89
N LEU A 97 -6.76 5.19 -9.96
CA LEU A 97 -6.19 5.49 -8.65
C LEU A 97 -4.66 5.32 -8.68
N VAL A 98 -3.94 6.41 -8.44
CA VAL A 98 -2.48 6.41 -8.25
C VAL A 98 -2.19 6.61 -6.77
N ILE A 99 -1.44 5.71 -6.18
CA ILE A 99 -1.16 5.73 -4.74
C ILE A 99 0.20 6.40 -4.50
N ASP A 100 0.19 7.58 -3.87
CA ASP A 100 1.39 8.27 -3.43
C ASP A 100 1.92 7.71 -2.10
N GLN A 101 3.19 7.90 -1.84
CA GLN A 101 3.85 7.48 -0.61
C GLN A 101 4.65 8.63 0.01
N ALA A 102 4.98 8.49 1.30
CA ALA A 102 5.79 9.47 2.00
C ALA A 102 7.20 9.54 1.40
N PHE A 103 7.66 10.75 1.09
CA PHE A 103 9.00 10.95 0.51
C PHE A 103 10.09 10.54 1.50
N GLY A 104 11.02 9.70 1.02
CA GLY A 104 12.14 9.22 1.83
C GLY A 104 11.79 8.04 2.74
N ASP A 105 10.61 7.45 2.60
CA ASP A 105 10.26 6.20 3.27
C ASP A 105 11.31 5.11 2.98
N ALA A 106 11.72 4.40 4.03
CA ALA A 106 12.71 3.33 3.92
C ALA A 106 12.23 2.20 2.99
N ALA A 107 10.94 1.90 3.00
CA ALA A 107 10.33 0.90 2.14
C ALA A 107 10.52 1.19 0.64
N ILE A 108 10.54 2.46 0.23
CA ILE A 108 10.78 2.82 -1.18
C ILE A 108 12.18 2.41 -1.62
N ARG A 109 13.21 2.72 -0.81
CA ARG A 109 14.59 2.34 -1.14
C ARG A 109 14.80 0.84 -1.05
N ALA A 110 14.21 0.22 -0.04
CA ALA A 110 14.33 -1.21 0.18
C ALA A 110 13.62 -2.05 -0.90
N SER A 111 12.57 -1.51 -1.53
CA SER A 111 11.92 -2.10 -2.72
C SER A 111 12.66 -1.80 -4.03
N GLY A 112 13.87 -1.24 -3.97
CA GLY A 112 14.66 -0.90 -5.16
C GLY A 112 14.15 0.32 -5.93
N ALA A 113 13.17 1.05 -5.40
CA ALA A 113 12.50 2.14 -6.09
C ALA A 113 12.97 3.54 -5.63
N GLY A 114 12.63 4.56 -6.41
CA GLY A 114 12.93 5.95 -6.12
C GLY A 114 12.00 6.93 -6.86
N LYS A 115 12.43 8.17 -6.97
CA LYS A 115 11.61 9.24 -7.56
C LYS A 115 11.27 8.99 -9.05
N ALA A 116 12.11 8.27 -9.78
CA ALA A 116 11.87 7.95 -11.19
C ALA A 116 10.64 7.06 -11.33
N ASP A 117 10.52 6.03 -10.50
CA ASP A 117 9.43 5.06 -10.54
C ASP A 117 8.05 5.70 -10.33
N PHE A 118 7.96 6.73 -9.48
CA PHE A 118 6.72 7.50 -9.31
C PHE A 118 6.34 8.29 -10.58
N ARG A 119 7.32 8.83 -11.30
CA ARG A 119 7.06 9.52 -12.59
C ARG A 119 6.64 8.53 -13.66
N ASP A 120 7.32 7.39 -13.73
CA ASP A 120 7.04 6.34 -14.70
C ASP A 120 5.65 5.72 -14.43
N MET A 121 5.30 5.52 -13.16
CA MET A 121 3.97 5.11 -12.73
C MET A 121 2.88 6.08 -13.21
N LEU A 122 3.05 7.39 -12.99
CA LEU A 122 2.06 8.38 -13.43
C LEU A 122 2.01 8.47 -14.97
N ALA A 123 3.16 8.36 -15.64
CA ALA A 123 3.23 8.36 -17.09
C ALA A 123 2.53 7.12 -17.70
N ALA A 124 2.71 5.95 -17.09
CA ALA A 124 2.02 4.71 -17.46
C ALA A 124 0.50 4.85 -17.29
N ALA A 125 0.06 5.30 -16.11
CA ALA A 125 -1.37 5.51 -15.84
C ALA A 125 -2.03 6.43 -16.87
N ARG A 126 -1.34 7.50 -17.29
CA ARG A 126 -1.83 8.42 -18.32
C ARG A 126 -1.89 7.80 -19.72
N ARG A 127 -0.88 7.01 -20.06
CA ARG A 127 -0.78 6.34 -21.37
C ARG A 127 -1.83 5.26 -21.51
N ASP A 128 -1.94 4.41 -20.49
CA ASP A 128 -2.74 3.19 -20.51
C ASP A 128 -4.25 3.51 -20.37
N HIS A 129 -4.57 4.66 -19.76
CA HIS A 129 -5.95 5.13 -19.56
C HIS A 129 -6.16 6.54 -20.11
N SER A 130 -5.80 6.73 -21.37
CA SER A 130 -5.95 8.04 -22.04
C SER A 130 -7.41 8.52 -21.99
N GLY A 131 -7.60 9.77 -21.54
CA GLY A 131 -8.92 10.39 -21.41
C GLY A 131 -9.66 10.06 -20.10
N THR A 132 -9.08 9.22 -19.25
CA THR A 132 -9.65 8.90 -17.92
C THR A 132 -9.07 9.84 -16.86
N ASP A 133 -9.90 10.27 -15.92
CA ASP A 133 -9.44 11.05 -14.77
C ASP A 133 -8.49 10.21 -13.89
N ILE A 134 -7.41 10.83 -13.43
CA ILE A 134 -6.47 10.25 -12.49
C ILE A 134 -6.63 10.91 -11.13
N VAL A 135 -6.80 10.09 -10.11
CA VAL A 135 -6.85 10.51 -8.70
C VAL A 135 -5.57 10.04 -8.01
N ILE A 136 -4.72 10.98 -7.62
CA ILE A 136 -3.51 10.69 -6.85
C ILE A 136 -3.87 10.76 -5.36
N LYS A 137 -3.90 9.62 -4.67
CA LYS A 137 -4.16 9.54 -3.23
C LYS A 137 -2.89 9.84 -2.45
N SER A 138 -2.85 10.97 -1.77
CA SER A 138 -1.72 11.34 -0.90
C SER A 138 -1.64 10.43 0.33
N HIS A 139 -0.42 10.18 0.78
CA HIS A 139 -0.16 9.40 1.99
C HIS A 139 -0.73 10.10 3.24
N THR A 140 -1.13 9.34 4.24
CA THR A 140 -1.74 9.89 5.48
C THR A 140 -0.82 10.86 6.21
N GLU A 141 0.49 10.59 6.26
CA GLU A 141 1.48 11.50 6.86
C GLU A 141 1.69 12.78 6.03
N THR A 142 1.46 12.72 4.71
CA THR A 142 1.49 13.90 3.85
C THR A 142 0.25 14.76 4.08
N ILE A 143 -0.92 14.14 4.19
CA ILE A 143 -2.17 14.84 4.52
C ILE A 143 -2.08 15.51 5.88
N ALA A 144 -1.45 14.86 6.87
CA ALA A 144 -1.23 15.39 8.21
C ALA A 144 -0.12 16.47 8.29
N GLY A 145 0.61 16.70 7.18
CA GLY A 145 1.69 17.70 7.14
C GLY A 145 3.01 17.27 7.75
N TYR A 146 3.18 15.99 8.11
CA TYR A 146 4.43 15.48 8.68
C TYR A 146 5.53 15.28 7.64
N LEU A 147 5.16 14.81 6.45
CA LEU A 147 6.09 14.52 5.35
C LEU A 147 5.50 15.00 4.03
N ARG A 148 6.35 15.32 3.06
CA ARG A 148 5.92 15.53 1.68
C ARG A 148 5.70 14.19 0.99
N GLY A 149 4.86 14.16 -0.06
CA GLY A 149 4.73 13.04 -0.98
C GLY A 149 5.75 13.12 -2.12
N TYR A 150 5.64 12.19 -3.05
CA TYR A 150 6.36 12.25 -4.33
C TYR A 150 5.64 13.16 -5.33
N PHE A 151 4.32 13.31 -5.18
CA PHE A 151 3.50 14.23 -5.96
C PHE A 151 3.12 15.49 -5.18
N SER A 152 2.82 16.56 -5.90
CA SER A 152 2.51 17.87 -5.37
C SER A 152 1.42 18.58 -6.19
N ALA A 153 1.01 19.76 -5.79
CA ALA A 153 0.08 20.57 -6.56
C ALA A 153 0.56 20.86 -8.00
N ALA A 154 1.89 20.84 -8.23
CA ALA A 154 2.44 21.06 -9.56
C ALA A 154 2.15 19.90 -10.54
N ASP A 155 1.79 18.73 -10.04
CA ASP A 155 1.44 17.57 -10.86
C ASP A 155 -0.04 17.57 -11.29
N GLN A 156 -0.85 18.48 -10.76
CA GLN A 156 -2.27 18.61 -11.10
C GLN A 156 -2.47 19.26 -12.46
N ILE A 157 -3.35 18.67 -13.26
CA ILE A 157 -3.87 19.21 -14.51
C ILE A 157 -5.38 18.95 -14.58
N SER A 158 -6.04 19.30 -15.67
CA SER A 158 -7.51 19.12 -15.80
C SER A 158 -7.98 17.67 -15.55
N THR A 159 -7.16 16.67 -15.88
CA THR A 159 -7.46 15.24 -15.74
C THR A 159 -6.68 14.56 -14.60
N ILE A 160 -5.87 15.29 -13.86
CA ILE A 160 -5.09 14.74 -12.73
C ILE A 160 -5.31 15.62 -11.51
N ARG A 161 -5.79 15.02 -10.42
CA ARG A 161 -6.02 15.72 -9.16
C ARG A 161 -5.39 15.01 -7.98
N LEU A 162 -4.84 15.77 -7.05
CA LEU A 162 -4.43 15.27 -5.74
C LEU A 162 -5.63 15.14 -4.81
N LEU A 163 -5.72 14.00 -4.14
CA LEU A 163 -6.72 13.72 -3.13
C LEU A 163 -6.07 13.75 -1.74
N ASN A 164 -6.18 14.89 -1.08
CA ASN A 164 -5.68 15.10 0.29
C ASN A 164 -6.77 14.90 1.36
N ALA A 165 -7.90 14.32 0.98
CA ALA A 165 -9.00 14.06 1.89
C ALA A 165 -8.84 12.71 2.62
N PRO A 166 -9.24 12.61 3.89
CA PRO A 166 -9.21 11.38 4.67
C PRO A 166 -10.38 10.46 4.29
N ILE A 167 -10.37 9.96 3.07
CA ILE A 167 -11.36 9.01 2.53
C ILE A 167 -10.86 7.59 2.75
N SER A 168 -11.79 6.69 3.09
CA SER A 168 -11.49 5.26 3.23
C SER A 168 -10.87 4.69 1.95
N PRO A 169 -9.77 3.92 2.05
CA PRO A 169 -9.20 3.21 0.90
C PRO A 169 -10.23 2.34 0.17
N TRP A 170 -11.11 1.67 0.88
CA TRP A 170 -12.15 0.81 0.30
C TRP A 170 -13.10 1.59 -0.62
N HIS A 171 -13.56 2.77 -0.20
CA HIS A 171 -14.36 3.65 -1.07
C HIS A 171 -13.59 4.09 -2.32
N LEU A 172 -12.26 4.25 -2.21
CA LEU A 172 -11.45 4.62 -3.37
C LEU A 172 -11.28 3.46 -4.32
N PHE A 173 -11.14 2.23 -3.82
CA PHE A 173 -11.07 1.05 -4.66
C PHE A 173 -12.40 0.79 -5.39
N ASP A 174 -13.54 0.92 -4.72
CA ASP A 174 -14.86 0.70 -5.34
C ASP A 174 -15.11 1.63 -6.55
N GLY A 175 -14.51 2.80 -6.59
CA GLY A 175 -14.65 3.76 -7.69
C GLY A 175 -13.55 3.69 -8.75
N ALA A 176 -12.46 2.98 -8.50
CA ALA A 176 -11.30 2.91 -9.38
C ALA A 176 -11.48 1.89 -10.50
N VAL A 177 -11.09 2.24 -11.72
CA VAL A 177 -11.03 1.30 -12.87
C VAL A 177 -9.67 0.62 -12.97
N ALA A 178 -8.64 1.21 -12.40
CA ALA A 178 -7.30 0.65 -12.29
C ALA A 178 -6.58 1.26 -11.08
N VAL A 179 -5.61 0.54 -10.52
CA VAL A 179 -4.81 0.97 -9.37
C VAL A 179 -3.34 0.89 -9.71
N TYR A 180 -2.60 1.95 -9.41
CA TYR A 180 -1.17 2.08 -9.65
C TYR A 180 -0.45 2.38 -8.34
N THR A 181 0.64 1.66 -8.07
CA THR A 181 1.44 1.83 -6.84
C THR A 181 2.92 1.57 -7.10
N VAL A 182 3.80 2.11 -6.26
CA VAL A 182 5.21 1.71 -6.28
C VAL A 182 5.43 0.54 -5.35
N SER A 183 5.24 0.71 -4.05
CA SER A 183 5.41 -0.35 -3.04
C SER A 183 4.49 -0.13 -1.82
N SER A 184 3.40 0.60 -2.01
CA SER A 184 2.51 0.94 -0.90
C SER A 184 1.72 -0.26 -0.41
N HIS A 185 1.54 -0.35 0.90
CA HIS A 185 0.62 -1.30 1.53
C HIS A 185 -0.82 -1.19 0.98
N MET A 186 -1.26 -0.01 0.57
CA MET A 186 -2.54 0.15 -0.13
C MET A 186 -2.64 -0.66 -1.43
N GLY A 187 -1.51 -1.00 -2.08
CA GLY A 187 -1.52 -1.91 -3.22
C GLY A 187 -1.97 -3.32 -2.82
N PHE A 188 -1.52 -3.81 -1.67
CA PHE A 188 -2.01 -5.07 -1.13
C PHE A 188 -3.50 -4.99 -0.74
N GLU A 189 -3.95 -3.90 -0.14
CA GLU A 189 -5.38 -3.69 0.14
C GLU A 189 -6.21 -3.64 -1.15
N ALA A 190 -5.66 -3.13 -2.26
CA ALA A 190 -6.31 -3.14 -3.56
C ALA A 190 -6.53 -4.58 -4.08
N ILE A 191 -5.56 -5.49 -3.88
CA ILE A 191 -5.74 -6.92 -4.19
C ILE A 191 -6.89 -7.50 -3.37
N LEU A 192 -6.94 -7.22 -2.08
CA LEU A 192 -8.06 -7.67 -1.22
C LEU A 192 -9.41 -7.07 -1.66
N ALA A 193 -9.40 -5.92 -2.32
CA ALA A 193 -10.59 -5.30 -2.92
C ALA A 193 -10.98 -5.91 -4.28
N GLY A 194 -10.16 -6.80 -4.85
CA GLY A 194 -10.38 -7.45 -6.14
C GLY A 194 -9.73 -6.77 -7.33
N HIS A 195 -8.80 -5.83 -7.11
CA HIS A 195 -8.01 -5.22 -8.17
C HIS A 195 -6.74 -6.01 -8.44
N THR A 196 -6.20 -5.85 -9.64
CA THR A 196 -4.84 -6.21 -10.04
C THR A 196 -4.03 -4.91 -10.15
N PRO A 197 -3.29 -4.50 -9.10
CA PRO A 197 -2.57 -3.24 -9.13
C PRO A 197 -1.33 -3.31 -10.04
N HIS A 198 -1.09 -2.26 -10.81
CA HIS A 198 0.16 -2.05 -11.56
C HIS A 198 1.26 -1.59 -10.59
N VAL A 199 2.34 -2.37 -10.45
CA VAL A 199 3.39 -2.17 -9.45
C VAL A 199 4.68 -1.69 -10.10
N PHE A 200 5.34 -0.65 -9.53
CA PHE A 200 6.54 0.00 -10.07
C PHE A 200 7.77 -0.14 -9.15
N GLY A 201 7.67 -0.86 -8.04
CA GLY A 201 8.74 -1.28 -7.16
C GLY A 201 8.77 -2.79 -7.02
N GLN A 202 9.50 -3.28 -6.03
CA GLN A 202 9.52 -4.69 -5.66
C GLN A 202 8.96 -4.88 -4.25
N PRO A 203 7.65 -4.75 -4.04
CA PRO A 203 7.04 -5.06 -2.76
C PRO A 203 6.94 -6.59 -2.57
N PHE A 204 6.56 -7.02 -1.36
CA PHE A 204 6.29 -8.44 -1.06
C PHE A 204 5.07 -9.01 -1.81
N MET A 205 4.31 -8.18 -2.48
CA MET A 205 3.15 -8.60 -3.28
C MET A 205 3.63 -9.41 -4.49
N PRO A 206 2.95 -10.53 -4.81
CA PRO A 206 3.29 -11.27 -6.02
C PRO A 206 3.11 -10.37 -7.25
N ASP A 207 4.14 -10.33 -8.09
CA ASP A 207 4.03 -9.86 -9.47
C ASP A 207 3.17 -10.90 -10.19
N GLU A 208 2.11 -10.50 -10.83
CA GLU A 208 1.47 -11.36 -11.82
C GLU A 208 2.40 -11.42 -13.03
N ALA A 209 3.09 -12.55 -13.17
CA ALA A 209 3.82 -12.92 -14.37
C ALA A 209 2.87 -13.41 -15.45
#